data_681315f29bb852504c8fb44ddbb6ac78
#
_entry.id   681315f29bb852504c8fb44ddbb6ac78
#
_cell.length_a   1.000
_cell.length_b   1.000
_cell.length_c   1.000
_cell.angle_alpha   90.00
_cell.angle_beta   90.00
_cell.angle_gamma   90.00
#
_symmetry.space_group_name_H-M   'P 1'
#
loop_
_entity.id
_entity.type
_entity.pdbx_description
1 polymer ?
#
loop_
_entity_poly.entity_id
_entity_poly.type
_entity_poly.pdbx_seq_one_letter_code
_entity_poly.pdbx_strand_id
1 'polypeptide(L)'
;MRVSFAAARLAAIAVFVACASGCGGPQITGATHATTRPPSSTTSPSPASPSPASPSQALLGGTAPKAARALPRTLYGVTVDDVSNLSDIVASAQHLPQMPVTRVYFDVTLPVSYYQRAISQLHPVSYLMGELLDSSDEAGISTAAFDQRVRSFVAAYGSEIDLWEIGNEVNGSWTGPYQVVAAKLIAAYHDVSASGGRTALTLYYDAGCGNGPAELDPIAFTRKFVPSEVQNGQTYVFLSYYEPDCNGIRPSAGTWTSYFQALHVLYPNARLGFGEIGIRQPVTSGTMGTATSMINYYYGLPVHLPYYAGGYFWWYYDEDCLPYATKPLWQALRAGFEAEAASQR
;
A
#
# COMPACT_ATOMS: atom_id res chain seq x y z
N MET A 1 -25.23 7.11 -18.75
CA MET A 1 -24.05 7.90 -19.12
C MET A 1 -23.04 7.60 -18.02
N ARG A 2 -22.22 6.57 -18.21
CA ARG A 2 -21.19 6.16 -17.25
C ARG A 2 -19.90 6.87 -17.64
N VAL A 3 -19.47 7.83 -16.85
CA VAL A 3 -18.13 8.42 -16.97
C VAL A 3 -17.20 7.51 -16.18
N SER A 4 -16.34 6.79 -16.88
CA SER A 4 -15.30 5.98 -16.28
C SER A 4 -14.30 6.92 -15.60
N PHE A 5 -14.21 6.90 -14.30
CA PHE A 5 -13.28 7.72 -13.51
C PHE A 5 -11.81 7.36 -13.74
N ALA A 6 -11.53 6.20 -14.36
CA ALA A 6 -10.16 5.76 -14.69
C ALA A 6 -9.43 6.70 -15.68
N ALA A 7 -10.15 7.46 -16.51
CA ALA A 7 -9.51 8.33 -17.50
C ALA A 7 -8.92 9.64 -16.94
N ALA A 8 -9.26 10.03 -15.71
CA ALA A 8 -8.82 11.30 -15.14
C ALA A 8 -7.47 11.22 -14.41
N ARG A 9 -7.01 10.02 -14.07
CA ARG A 9 -5.77 9.83 -13.25
C ARG A 9 -4.47 9.91 -14.06
N LEU A 10 -4.50 9.77 -15.39
CA LEU A 10 -3.31 9.72 -16.25
C LEU A 10 -2.77 11.08 -16.70
N ALA A 11 -3.45 12.18 -16.42
CA ALA A 11 -3.00 13.51 -16.85
C ALA A 11 -1.93 14.16 -15.96
N ALA A 12 -1.64 13.60 -14.78
CA ALA A 12 -0.75 14.24 -13.81
C ALA A 12 0.74 13.87 -13.96
N ILE A 13 1.11 12.86 -14.75
CA ILE A 13 2.51 12.37 -14.81
C ILE A 13 3.27 12.92 -16.05
N ALA A 14 2.64 13.62 -16.98
CA ALA A 14 3.25 14.01 -18.25
C ALA A 14 3.78 15.46 -18.35
N VAL A 15 3.82 16.25 -17.26
CA VAL A 15 4.28 17.65 -17.32
C VAL A 15 5.36 17.92 -16.28
N PHE A 16 6.58 17.43 -16.53
CA PHE A 16 7.81 18.02 -15.97
C PHE A 16 9.05 17.59 -16.76
N VAL A 17 9.14 18.02 -18.02
CA VAL A 17 10.44 18.19 -18.71
C VAL A 17 10.31 19.37 -19.64
N ALA A 18 10.76 20.53 -19.22
CA ALA A 18 11.49 21.54 -19.97
C ALA A 18 11.45 22.87 -19.20
N CYS A 19 12.60 23.26 -18.68
CA CYS A 19 13.17 24.61 -18.75
C CYS A 19 14.31 24.72 -17.74
N ALA A 20 15.49 24.41 -18.21
CA ALA A 20 16.72 24.92 -17.62
C ALA A 20 17.42 25.71 -18.71
N SER A 21 17.46 27.01 -18.59
CA SER A 21 18.53 27.86 -19.14
C SER A 21 18.35 29.32 -18.71
N GLY A 22 19.36 29.87 -18.02
CA GLY A 22 19.71 31.26 -18.26
C GLY A 22 19.74 32.21 -17.08
N CYS A 23 20.95 32.44 -16.57
CA CYS A 23 21.59 33.74 -16.29
C CYS A 23 21.22 34.63 -15.11
N GLY A 24 22.21 34.89 -14.27
CA GLY A 24 22.64 36.25 -13.92
C GLY A 24 22.34 36.73 -12.49
N GLY A 25 23.38 36.84 -11.64
CA GLY A 25 23.32 37.57 -10.40
C GLY A 25 23.22 39.11 -10.60
N PRO A 26 23.21 39.94 -9.58
CA PRO A 26 24.41 40.16 -8.78
C PRO A 26 24.18 40.34 -7.24
N GLN A 27 25.31 40.30 -6.54
CA GLN A 27 25.48 40.61 -5.12
C GLN A 27 25.18 42.09 -4.78
N ILE A 28 24.70 42.38 -3.57
CA ILE A 28 25.01 43.61 -2.83
C ILE A 28 25.10 43.28 -1.32
N THR A 29 26.13 43.84 -0.79
CA THR A 29 26.74 43.93 0.54
C THR A 29 25.90 44.52 1.66
N GLY A 30 26.05 43.98 2.85
CA GLY A 30 26.45 44.63 4.11
C GLY A 30 25.55 45.65 4.81
N ALA A 31 25.31 45.41 6.11
CA ALA A 31 25.59 46.34 7.20
C ALA A 31 25.18 45.77 8.58
N THR A 32 26.08 45.84 9.48
CA THR A 32 26.07 45.65 10.94
C THR A 32 25.30 46.73 11.69
N HIS A 33 24.77 46.42 12.89
CA HIS A 33 24.78 47.11 14.18
C HIS A 33 23.63 46.63 15.05
N ALA A 34 23.88 46.19 16.18
CA ALA A 34 24.33 46.52 17.49
C ALA A 34 23.22 46.42 18.55
N THR A 35 23.55 45.63 19.52
CA THR A 35 23.14 45.53 20.94
C THR A 35 22.32 46.65 21.58
N THR A 36 21.32 46.22 22.40
CA THR A 36 21.15 46.71 23.77
C THR A 36 20.18 45.83 24.59
N ARG A 37 20.60 45.49 25.82
CA ARG A 37 19.88 44.93 26.97
C ARG A 37 19.89 46.00 28.07
N PRO A 38 19.17 45.92 29.22
CA PRO A 38 17.86 45.50 29.67
C PRO A 38 17.11 46.65 30.40
N PRO A 39 16.11 46.48 31.29
CA PRO A 39 16.29 45.96 32.65
C PRO A 39 15.10 45.13 33.23
N SER A 40 15.44 44.47 34.32
CA SER A 40 14.62 43.69 35.23
C SER A 40 13.60 44.49 36.03
N SER A 41 12.44 43.97 36.36
CA SER A 41 11.72 44.34 37.58
C SER A 41 10.69 43.27 38.00
N THR A 42 10.89 42.78 39.19
CA THR A 42 9.99 42.55 40.32
C THR A 42 8.83 41.53 40.21
N THR A 43 9.04 40.52 41.01
CA THR A 43 8.10 39.51 41.51
C THR A 43 6.92 40.11 42.30
N SER A 44 5.71 39.56 42.05
CA SER A 44 4.62 39.58 43.02
C SER A 44 3.91 38.22 42.96
N PRO A 45 3.46 37.64 44.10
CA PRO A 45 2.91 36.29 44.16
C PRO A 45 1.45 36.26 43.74
N SER A 46 1.10 35.35 42.89
CA SER A 46 -0.24 35.06 42.44
C SER A 46 -0.92 34.04 43.39
N PRO A 47 -2.19 34.14 43.65
CA PRO A 47 -2.93 33.24 44.57
C PRO A 47 -3.16 31.85 43.88
N ALA A 48 -3.17 30.81 44.74
CA ALA A 48 -3.39 29.43 44.37
C ALA A 48 -4.77 29.23 43.69
N SER A 49 -4.71 28.67 42.47
CA SER A 49 -5.91 28.14 41.78
C SER A 49 -6.31 26.77 42.35
N PRO A 50 -7.60 26.45 42.48
CA PRO A 50 -8.04 25.14 42.93
C PRO A 50 -7.79 24.08 41.84
N SER A 51 -7.31 22.91 42.25
CA SER A 51 -7.15 21.72 41.39
C SER A 51 -8.47 21.38 40.71
N PRO A 52 -8.45 21.11 39.40
CA PRO A 52 -9.60 20.52 38.73
C PRO A 52 -9.74 19.06 39.16
N ALA A 53 -10.97 18.70 39.53
CA ALA A 53 -11.36 17.32 39.80
C ALA A 53 -11.08 16.45 38.56
N SER A 54 -10.47 15.28 38.77
CA SER A 54 -10.29 14.25 37.73
C SER A 54 -11.64 13.89 37.11
N PRO A 55 -11.79 13.91 35.79
CA PRO A 55 -12.96 13.34 35.17
C PRO A 55 -12.94 11.81 35.38
N SER A 56 -13.99 11.28 36.00
CA SER A 56 -14.25 9.85 36.03
C SER A 56 -14.20 9.31 34.63
N GLN A 57 -13.23 8.41 34.37
CA GLN A 57 -13.21 7.59 33.15
C GLN A 57 -14.45 6.72 33.17
N ALA A 58 -15.47 7.11 32.40
CA ALA A 58 -16.54 6.22 32.01
C ALA A 58 -15.88 5.07 31.23
N LEU A 59 -15.82 3.90 31.83
CA LEU A 59 -15.50 2.65 31.17
C LEU A 59 -16.53 2.45 30.06
N LEU A 60 -16.20 2.91 28.85
CA LEU A 60 -16.81 2.43 27.64
C LEU A 60 -16.48 0.93 27.58
N GLY A 61 -17.49 0.08 27.77
CA GLY A 61 -17.41 -1.35 27.59
C GLY A 61 -17.07 -1.68 26.15
N GLY A 62 -15.80 -1.54 25.80
CA GLY A 62 -15.27 -2.02 24.53
C GLY A 62 -15.27 -3.53 24.58
N THR A 63 -16.09 -4.17 23.76
CA THR A 63 -15.88 -5.58 23.40
C THR A 63 -14.44 -5.73 22.97
N ALA A 64 -13.72 -6.69 23.55
CA ALA A 64 -12.36 -6.99 23.13
C ALA A 64 -12.32 -7.14 21.61
N PRO A 65 -11.33 -6.56 20.91
CA PRO A 65 -11.25 -6.65 19.46
C PRO A 65 -11.29 -8.13 19.06
N LYS A 66 -12.19 -8.47 18.14
CA LYS A 66 -12.30 -9.82 17.59
C LYS A 66 -10.95 -10.15 16.99
N ALA A 67 -10.35 -11.28 17.42
CA ALA A 67 -9.07 -11.70 16.88
C ALA A 67 -9.16 -11.83 15.36
N ALA A 68 -8.26 -11.18 14.64
CA ALA A 68 -8.18 -11.26 13.19
C ALA A 68 -8.05 -12.73 12.75
N ARG A 69 -8.72 -13.11 11.65
CA ARG A 69 -8.66 -14.47 11.11
C ARG A 69 -7.23 -14.89 10.79
N ALA A 70 -6.90 -16.17 10.96
CA ALA A 70 -5.61 -16.68 10.51
C ALA A 70 -5.53 -16.61 8.98
N LEU A 71 -4.54 -15.92 8.45
CA LEU A 71 -4.29 -15.88 7.02
C LEU A 71 -3.65 -17.19 6.56
N PRO A 72 -3.95 -17.67 5.33
CA PRO A 72 -3.33 -18.86 4.78
C PRO A 72 -1.82 -18.68 4.57
N ARG A 73 -1.12 -19.81 4.44
CA ARG A 73 0.32 -19.78 4.17
C ARG A 73 0.61 -19.09 2.84
N THR A 74 -0.14 -19.42 1.80
CA THR A 74 -0.06 -18.76 0.49
C THR A 74 -1.25 -17.84 0.35
N LEU A 75 -0.99 -16.58 0.04
CA LEU A 75 -2.01 -15.59 -0.28
C LEU A 75 -2.31 -15.67 -1.76
N TYR A 76 -3.59 -15.69 -2.10
CA TYR A 76 -4.10 -15.67 -3.47
C TYR A 76 -4.74 -14.30 -3.70
N GLY A 77 -3.90 -13.33 -4.07
CA GLY A 77 -4.27 -11.92 -4.07
C GLY A 77 -4.96 -11.44 -5.35
N VAL A 78 -5.94 -10.58 -5.18
CA VAL A 78 -6.57 -9.79 -6.25
C VAL A 78 -6.78 -8.36 -5.72
N THR A 79 -6.72 -7.34 -6.60
CA THR A 79 -6.97 -5.94 -6.22
C THR A 79 -8.28 -5.45 -6.82
N VAL A 80 -9.11 -4.86 -5.98
CA VAL A 80 -10.37 -4.20 -6.34
C VAL A 80 -10.21 -2.71 -6.07
N ASP A 81 -10.15 -1.92 -7.12
CA ASP A 81 -10.01 -0.47 -7.03
C ASP A 81 -11.37 0.26 -7.08
N ASP A 82 -12.43 -0.38 -7.61
CA ASP A 82 -13.80 0.13 -7.59
C ASP A 82 -14.79 -0.93 -7.07
N VAL A 83 -15.38 -0.65 -5.92
CA VAL A 83 -16.38 -1.52 -5.27
C VAL A 83 -17.81 -1.30 -5.77
N SER A 84 -18.03 -0.50 -6.80
CA SER A 84 -19.38 -0.17 -7.30
C SER A 84 -20.13 -1.37 -7.89
N ASN A 85 -19.39 -2.34 -8.49
CA ASN A 85 -19.93 -3.59 -9.03
C ASN A 85 -19.83 -4.75 -8.03
N LEU A 86 -20.19 -4.49 -6.78
CA LEU A 86 -19.98 -5.41 -5.65
C LEU A 86 -20.56 -6.82 -5.88
N SER A 87 -21.70 -6.95 -6.56
CA SER A 87 -22.32 -8.27 -6.83
C SER A 87 -21.42 -9.16 -7.67
N ASP A 88 -20.76 -8.62 -8.70
CA ASP A 88 -19.86 -9.38 -9.56
C ASP A 88 -18.54 -9.68 -8.86
N ILE A 89 -18.05 -8.75 -8.03
CA ILE A 89 -16.85 -8.95 -7.20
C ILE A 89 -17.07 -10.14 -6.23
N VAL A 90 -18.17 -10.12 -5.49
CA VAL A 90 -18.53 -11.19 -4.55
C VAL A 90 -18.70 -12.54 -5.28
N ALA A 91 -19.47 -12.54 -6.39
CA ALA A 91 -19.68 -13.74 -7.19
C ALA A 91 -18.35 -14.30 -7.74
N SER A 92 -17.46 -13.43 -8.20
CA SER A 92 -16.15 -13.82 -8.69
C SER A 92 -15.29 -14.45 -7.59
N ALA A 93 -15.23 -13.85 -6.41
CA ALA A 93 -14.49 -14.38 -5.27
C ALA A 93 -14.98 -15.78 -4.85
N GLN A 94 -16.30 -16.00 -4.87
CA GLN A 94 -16.92 -17.30 -4.54
C GLN A 94 -16.60 -18.42 -5.56
N HIS A 95 -16.25 -18.06 -6.79
CA HIS A 95 -15.95 -19.03 -7.87
C HIS A 95 -14.45 -19.29 -8.04
N LEU A 96 -13.59 -18.57 -7.32
CA LEU A 96 -12.16 -18.89 -7.30
C LEU A 96 -11.91 -20.21 -6.55
N PRO A 97 -10.93 -21.01 -6.96
CA PRO A 97 -10.68 -22.35 -6.38
C PRO A 97 -10.09 -22.27 -4.95
N GLN A 98 -9.54 -21.14 -4.59
CA GLN A 98 -9.04 -20.82 -3.25
C GLN A 98 -9.71 -19.52 -2.80
N MET A 99 -10.01 -19.41 -1.51
CA MET A 99 -10.49 -18.15 -0.95
C MET A 99 -9.44 -17.06 -1.18
N PRO A 100 -9.76 -16.00 -1.95
CA PRO A 100 -8.78 -14.96 -2.26
C PRO A 100 -8.45 -14.09 -1.05
N VAL A 101 -7.37 -13.34 -1.16
CA VAL A 101 -7.15 -12.13 -0.39
C VAL A 101 -7.53 -10.96 -1.31
N THR A 102 -8.62 -10.30 -1.03
CA THR A 102 -9.04 -9.12 -1.79
C THR A 102 -8.43 -7.88 -1.18
N ARG A 103 -7.51 -7.26 -1.91
CA ARG A 103 -7.01 -5.93 -1.61
C ARG A 103 -8.07 -4.93 -2.06
N VAL A 104 -8.58 -4.13 -1.14
CA VAL A 104 -9.57 -3.08 -1.41
C VAL A 104 -8.86 -1.75 -1.32
N TYR A 105 -8.78 -1.05 -2.44
CA TYR A 105 -8.30 0.32 -2.50
C TYR A 105 -9.32 1.27 -1.88
N PHE A 106 -8.89 2.04 -0.91
CA PHE A 106 -9.72 3.07 -0.30
C PHE A 106 -9.42 4.42 -0.95
N ASP A 107 -10.26 4.85 -1.89
CA ASP A 107 -10.14 6.13 -2.59
C ASP A 107 -10.12 7.31 -1.61
N VAL A 108 -9.19 8.24 -1.78
CA VAL A 108 -9.01 9.42 -0.90
C VAL A 108 -10.18 10.39 -0.96
N THR A 109 -10.97 10.34 -2.03
CA THR A 109 -12.14 11.23 -2.24
C THR A 109 -13.42 10.68 -1.62
N LEU A 110 -13.44 9.40 -1.20
CA LEU A 110 -14.61 8.73 -0.69
C LEU A 110 -14.59 8.63 0.86
N PRO A 111 -15.74 8.80 1.52
CA PRO A 111 -15.79 8.68 2.97
C PRO A 111 -15.64 7.22 3.42
N VAL A 112 -15.14 7.00 4.64
CA VAL A 112 -14.97 5.66 5.23
C VAL A 112 -16.26 4.83 5.13
N SER A 113 -17.43 5.42 5.39
CA SER A 113 -18.73 4.74 5.33
C SER A 113 -19.10 4.19 3.95
N TYR A 114 -18.48 4.67 2.88
CA TYR A 114 -18.73 4.18 1.52
C TYR A 114 -18.42 2.68 1.41
N TYR A 115 -17.40 2.21 2.11
CA TYR A 115 -16.92 0.84 2.04
C TYR A 115 -17.65 -0.15 2.94
N GLN A 116 -18.55 0.32 3.83
CA GLN A 116 -19.25 -0.53 4.78
C GLN A 116 -19.92 -1.76 4.15
N ARG A 117 -20.64 -1.53 3.05
CA ARG A 117 -21.34 -2.62 2.35
C ARG A 117 -20.36 -3.57 1.68
N ALA A 118 -19.32 -3.04 1.05
CA ALA A 118 -18.30 -3.84 0.37
C ALA A 118 -17.57 -4.74 1.37
N ILE A 119 -17.07 -4.18 2.46
CA ILE A 119 -16.37 -4.91 3.51
C ILE A 119 -17.27 -6.03 4.07
N SER A 120 -18.51 -5.72 4.44
CA SER A 120 -19.43 -6.71 5.04
C SER A 120 -19.79 -7.86 4.09
N GLN A 121 -19.86 -7.62 2.77
CA GLN A 121 -20.20 -8.64 1.80
C GLN A 121 -18.98 -9.44 1.31
N LEU A 122 -17.80 -8.84 1.28
CA LEU A 122 -16.57 -9.51 0.88
C LEU A 122 -15.97 -10.35 2.02
N HIS A 123 -16.06 -9.90 3.26
CA HIS A 123 -15.47 -10.58 4.41
C HIS A 123 -15.86 -12.09 4.53
N PRO A 124 -17.11 -12.54 4.25
CA PRO A 124 -17.44 -13.97 4.28
C PRO A 124 -16.80 -14.82 3.17
N VAL A 125 -16.41 -14.21 2.04
CA VAL A 125 -15.96 -14.91 0.83
C VAL A 125 -14.51 -14.65 0.46
N SER A 126 -13.86 -13.77 1.20
CA SER A 126 -12.46 -13.37 0.99
C SER A 126 -11.79 -13.03 2.32
N TYR A 127 -10.47 -13.18 2.41
CA TYR A 127 -9.67 -12.40 3.34
C TYR A 127 -9.55 -10.98 2.79
N LEU A 128 -9.47 -9.98 3.68
CA LEU A 128 -9.44 -8.60 3.25
C LEU A 128 -8.11 -7.93 3.59
N MET A 129 -7.49 -7.31 2.59
CA MET A 129 -6.41 -6.36 2.77
C MET A 129 -6.93 -4.96 2.45
N GLY A 130 -6.86 -4.05 3.42
CA GLY A 130 -7.26 -2.66 3.21
C GLY A 130 -6.06 -1.83 2.81
N GLU A 131 -6.09 -1.26 1.62
CA GLU A 131 -5.09 -0.30 1.14
C GLU A 131 -5.46 1.10 1.61
N LEU A 132 -4.70 1.62 2.56
CA LEU A 132 -5.00 2.89 3.21
C LEU A 132 -4.73 4.11 2.32
N LEU A 133 -3.78 4.00 1.38
CA LEU A 133 -3.40 5.07 0.47
C LEU A 133 -2.62 4.50 -0.71
N ASP A 134 -3.10 4.78 -1.92
CA ASP A 134 -2.36 4.48 -3.16
C ASP A 134 -1.16 5.41 -3.34
N SER A 135 -0.12 4.89 -3.95
CA SER A 135 1.13 5.61 -4.18
C SER A 135 0.97 6.90 -4.99
N SER A 136 -0.01 6.95 -5.89
CA SER A 136 -0.31 8.13 -6.71
C SER A 136 -0.89 9.30 -5.90
N ASP A 137 -1.53 9.02 -4.77
CA ASP A 137 -2.12 10.01 -3.86
C ASP A 137 -1.15 10.42 -2.74
N GLU A 138 -0.04 9.68 -2.57
CA GLU A 138 0.90 9.84 -1.46
C GLU A 138 1.46 11.26 -1.33
N ALA A 139 1.84 11.89 -2.45
CA ALA A 139 2.35 13.27 -2.46
C ALA A 139 1.28 14.32 -2.13
N GLY A 140 0.00 13.99 -2.38
CA GLY A 140 -1.13 14.92 -2.24
C GLY A 140 -1.70 15.06 -0.84
N ILE A 141 -1.42 14.11 0.06
CA ILE A 141 -1.99 14.09 1.41
C ILE A 141 -0.94 14.48 2.47
N SER A 142 -1.31 15.30 3.45
CA SER A 142 -0.41 15.61 4.56
C SER A 142 -0.28 14.43 5.54
N THR A 143 0.83 14.37 6.29
CA THR A 143 1.03 13.34 7.33
C THR A 143 -0.12 13.32 8.34
N ALA A 144 -0.58 14.48 8.81
CA ALA A 144 -1.67 14.56 9.78
C ALA A 144 -3.02 14.08 9.20
N ALA A 145 -3.31 14.38 7.92
CA ALA A 145 -4.53 13.92 7.26
C ALA A 145 -4.48 12.40 7.01
N PHE A 146 -3.32 11.87 6.63
CA PHE A 146 -3.13 10.44 6.48
C PHE A 146 -3.27 9.69 7.81
N ASP A 147 -2.65 10.16 8.86
CA ASP A 147 -2.76 9.62 10.21
C ASP A 147 -4.23 9.59 10.72
N GLN A 148 -4.98 10.69 10.50
CA GLN A 148 -6.42 10.69 10.80
C GLN A 148 -7.20 9.67 9.96
N ARG A 149 -6.85 9.52 8.69
CA ARG A 149 -7.45 8.52 7.79
C ARG A 149 -7.21 7.10 8.29
N VAL A 150 -5.96 6.75 8.62
CA VAL A 150 -5.60 5.44 9.17
C VAL A 150 -6.47 5.12 10.39
N ARG A 151 -6.50 6.00 11.38
CA ARG A 151 -7.32 5.81 12.59
C ARG A 151 -8.80 5.64 12.28
N SER A 152 -9.32 6.39 11.32
CA SER A 152 -10.74 6.32 10.94
C SER A 152 -11.10 4.98 10.32
N PHE A 153 -10.27 4.46 9.39
CA PHE A 153 -10.49 3.16 8.77
C PHE A 153 -10.28 2.00 9.75
N VAL A 154 -9.24 2.06 10.57
CA VAL A 154 -8.96 1.05 11.60
C VAL A 154 -10.09 1.00 12.64
N ALA A 155 -10.61 2.15 13.07
CA ALA A 155 -11.74 2.20 14.00
C ALA A 155 -13.03 1.63 13.38
N ALA A 156 -13.26 1.86 12.07
CA ALA A 156 -14.47 1.39 11.39
C ALA A 156 -14.42 -0.11 11.06
N TYR A 157 -13.26 -0.63 10.63
CA TYR A 157 -13.15 -1.95 9.98
C TYR A 157 -12.10 -2.87 10.60
N GLY A 158 -11.53 -2.53 11.75
CA GLY A 158 -10.47 -3.33 12.38
C GLY A 158 -10.87 -4.77 12.74
N SER A 159 -12.17 -5.07 12.83
CA SER A 159 -12.67 -6.42 13.07
C SER A 159 -12.88 -7.24 11.80
N GLU A 160 -12.93 -6.61 10.62
CA GLU A 160 -13.20 -7.25 9.34
C GLU A 160 -11.97 -7.28 8.43
N ILE A 161 -11.07 -6.31 8.54
CA ILE A 161 -9.84 -6.28 7.74
C ILE A 161 -8.79 -7.19 8.38
N ASP A 162 -8.30 -8.16 7.61
CA ASP A 162 -7.33 -9.15 8.05
C ASP A 162 -5.88 -8.65 7.96
N LEU A 163 -5.63 -7.69 7.06
CA LEU A 163 -4.32 -7.13 6.76
C LEU A 163 -4.45 -5.66 6.33
N TRP A 164 -3.65 -4.78 6.90
CA TRP A 164 -3.65 -3.35 6.56
C TRP A 164 -2.41 -3.02 5.74
N GLU A 165 -2.58 -2.58 4.52
CA GLU A 165 -1.48 -2.02 3.73
C GLU A 165 -1.24 -0.58 4.17
N ILE A 166 -0.17 -0.41 4.96
CA ILE A 166 0.19 0.85 5.60
C ILE A 166 1.05 1.76 4.72
N GLY A 167 1.47 1.25 3.57
CA GLY A 167 2.19 1.98 2.54
C GLY A 167 2.24 1.17 1.26
N ASN A 168 1.88 1.83 0.16
CA ASN A 168 1.93 1.30 -1.18
C ASN A 168 3.04 2.00 -1.95
N GLU A 169 3.96 1.23 -2.56
CA GLU A 169 5.07 1.69 -3.42
C GLU A 169 5.85 2.89 -2.85
N VAL A 170 6.02 2.93 -1.53
CA VAL A 170 6.53 4.08 -0.76
C VAL A 170 7.94 4.56 -1.16
N ASN A 171 8.67 3.76 -1.91
CA ASN A 171 9.99 4.09 -2.45
C ASN A 171 9.94 4.67 -3.88
N GLY A 172 8.75 4.81 -4.46
CA GLY A 172 8.57 5.44 -5.77
C GLY A 172 8.94 6.91 -5.77
N SER A 173 9.52 7.40 -6.86
CA SER A 173 9.94 8.81 -6.97
C SER A 173 8.77 9.78 -7.03
N TRP A 174 7.58 9.31 -7.36
CA TRP A 174 6.34 10.08 -7.44
C TRP A 174 5.65 10.29 -6.10
N THR A 175 6.01 9.52 -5.06
CA THR A 175 5.36 9.58 -3.74
C THR A 175 5.71 10.83 -2.93
N GLY A 176 6.69 11.62 -3.38
CA GLY A 176 7.14 12.83 -2.73
C GLY A 176 8.46 12.67 -1.94
N PRO A 177 8.78 13.59 -1.04
CA PRO A 177 10.01 13.49 -0.26
C PRO A 177 10.00 12.27 0.66
N TYR A 178 10.98 11.38 0.52
CA TYR A 178 11.03 10.11 1.25
C TYR A 178 10.97 10.24 2.78
N GLN A 179 11.44 11.35 3.34
CA GLN A 179 11.32 11.63 4.77
C GLN A 179 9.86 11.82 5.21
N VAL A 180 9.05 12.45 4.35
CA VAL A 180 7.62 12.66 4.61
C VAL A 180 6.86 11.34 4.45
N VAL A 181 7.16 10.58 3.40
CA VAL A 181 6.59 9.25 3.16
C VAL A 181 6.91 8.30 4.32
N ALA A 182 8.18 8.27 4.76
CA ALA A 182 8.58 7.46 5.90
C ALA A 182 7.86 7.86 7.20
N ALA A 183 7.65 9.16 7.42
CA ALA A 183 6.90 9.63 8.60
C ALA A 183 5.45 9.15 8.59
N LYS A 184 4.79 9.13 7.43
CA LYS A 184 3.44 8.56 7.26
C LYS A 184 3.43 7.06 7.51
N LEU A 185 4.36 6.32 6.89
CA LEU A 185 4.53 4.88 7.08
C LEU A 185 4.69 4.52 8.56
N ILE A 186 5.56 5.23 9.29
CA ILE A 186 5.81 4.99 10.71
C ILE A 186 4.55 5.26 11.54
N ALA A 187 3.84 6.37 11.28
CA ALA A 187 2.59 6.68 11.98
C ALA A 187 1.52 5.61 11.74
N ALA A 188 1.31 5.19 10.48
CA ALA A 188 0.36 4.14 10.14
C ALA A 188 0.73 2.79 10.79
N TYR A 189 2.03 2.44 10.83
CA TYR A 189 2.50 1.25 11.52
C TYR A 189 2.11 1.27 13.01
N HIS A 190 2.32 2.38 13.69
CA HIS A 190 1.98 2.50 15.12
C HIS A 190 0.48 2.41 15.36
N ASP A 191 -0.34 3.12 14.57
CA ASP A 191 -1.79 3.11 14.72
C ASP A 191 -2.41 1.73 14.47
N VAL A 192 -2.00 1.05 13.41
CA VAL A 192 -2.47 -0.30 13.08
C VAL A 192 -1.99 -1.31 14.13
N SER A 193 -0.71 -1.26 14.52
CA SER A 193 -0.15 -2.19 15.52
C SER A 193 -0.79 -1.99 16.89
N ALA A 194 -1.04 -0.74 17.31
CA ALA A 194 -1.72 -0.44 18.57
C ALA A 194 -3.17 -0.97 18.61
N SER A 195 -3.82 -1.11 17.45
CA SER A 195 -5.15 -1.74 17.34
C SER A 195 -5.11 -3.26 17.34
N GLY A 196 -3.92 -3.89 17.32
CA GLY A 196 -3.74 -5.33 17.14
C GLY A 196 -3.88 -5.80 15.70
N GLY A 197 -3.91 -4.88 14.72
CA GLY A 197 -3.95 -5.17 13.30
C GLY A 197 -2.62 -5.69 12.76
N ARG A 198 -2.69 -6.49 11.69
CA ARG A 198 -1.50 -6.92 10.94
C ARG A 198 -1.17 -5.88 9.88
N THR A 199 0.13 -5.64 9.66
CA THR A 199 0.63 -4.66 8.70
C THR A 199 1.20 -5.31 7.45
N ALA A 200 0.96 -4.70 6.30
CA ALA A 200 1.63 -4.95 5.03
C ALA A 200 2.29 -3.67 4.53
N LEU A 201 3.44 -3.82 3.90
CA LEU A 201 4.18 -2.76 3.23
C LEU A 201 4.49 -3.22 1.81
N THR A 202 4.06 -2.46 0.80
CA THR A 202 4.42 -2.72 -0.60
C THR A 202 5.52 -1.76 -1.04
N LEU A 203 6.56 -2.31 -1.67
CA LEU A 203 7.71 -1.59 -2.20
C LEU A 203 7.77 -1.79 -3.71
N TYR A 204 7.99 -0.71 -4.46
CA TYR A 204 8.13 -0.76 -5.91
C TYR A 204 9.51 -1.30 -6.31
N TYR A 205 9.52 -2.32 -7.17
CA TYR A 205 10.75 -2.93 -7.70
C TYR A 205 10.79 -2.72 -9.22
N ASP A 206 11.85 -2.11 -9.71
CA ASP A 206 12.01 -1.76 -11.13
C ASP A 206 13.02 -2.63 -11.89
N ALA A 207 13.56 -3.69 -11.26
CA ALA A 207 14.58 -4.58 -11.84
C ALA A 207 15.82 -3.84 -12.38
N GLY A 208 16.06 -2.61 -11.99
CA GLY A 208 17.10 -1.74 -12.54
C GLY A 208 16.80 -1.25 -13.96
N CYS A 209 15.56 -1.33 -14.41
CA CYS A 209 15.09 -0.87 -15.73
C CYS A 209 14.56 0.57 -15.71
N GLY A 210 14.52 1.22 -14.55
CA GLY A 210 14.00 2.58 -14.38
C GLY A 210 14.67 3.57 -15.32
N ASN A 211 13.85 4.33 -16.02
CA ASN A 211 14.30 5.39 -16.93
C ASN A 211 14.55 6.72 -16.20
N GLY A 212 14.46 6.72 -14.88
CA GLY A 212 14.53 7.90 -14.04
C GLY A 212 15.59 7.81 -12.95
N PRO A 213 16.14 8.95 -12.51
CA PRO A 213 17.23 8.98 -11.52
C PRO A 213 16.76 8.82 -10.08
N ALA A 214 15.53 8.39 -9.81
CA ALA A 214 14.97 8.83 -8.58
C ALA A 214 14.29 7.78 -7.69
N GLU A 215 13.92 6.62 -8.22
CA GLU A 215 13.38 5.58 -7.35
C GLU A 215 14.52 4.96 -6.55
N LEU A 216 14.32 4.87 -5.25
CA LEU A 216 15.22 4.08 -4.44
C LEU A 216 14.83 2.61 -4.55
N ASP A 217 15.81 1.77 -4.87
CA ASP A 217 15.66 0.32 -4.70
C ASP A 217 15.05 0.00 -3.32
N PRO A 218 14.11 -0.96 -3.22
CA PRO A 218 13.44 -1.34 -1.97
C PRO A 218 14.38 -1.55 -0.78
N ILE A 219 15.54 -2.18 -1.01
CA ILE A 219 16.55 -2.43 0.04
C ILE A 219 17.21 -1.11 0.46
N ALA A 220 17.54 -0.25 -0.51
CA ALA A 220 18.16 1.05 -0.22
C ALA A 220 17.20 1.97 0.53
N PHE A 221 15.92 2.02 0.12
CA PHE A 221 14.88 2.77 0.83
C PHE A 221 14.71 2.27 2.27
N THR A 222 14.55 0.96 2.44
CA THR A 222 14.37 0.34 3.75
C THR A 222 15.52 0.69 4.69
N ARG A 223 16.76 0.51 4.26
CA ARG A 223 17.95 0.82 5.08
C ARG A 223 18.03 2.28 5.50
N LYS A 224 17.56 3.18 4.65
CA LYS A 224 17.72 4.61 4.87
C LYS A 224 16.57 5.24 5.64
N PHE A 225 15.35 4.77 5.45
CA PHE A 225 14.14 5.47 5.89
C PHE A 225 13.22 4.66 6.81
N VAL A 226 13.32 3.35 6.83
CA VAL A 226 12.46 2.51 7.69
C VAL A 226 13.22 2.16 8.97
N PRO A 227 12.75 2.57 10.16
CA PRO A 227 13.42 2.27 11.41
C PRO A 227 13.32 0.76 11.75
N SER A 228 14.28 0.28 12.53
CA SER A 228 14.39 -1.15 12.86
C SER A 228 13.16 -1.73 13.59
N GLU A 229 12.47 -0.91 14.38
CA GLU A 229 11.21 -1.35 15.02
C GLU A 229 10.13 -1.67 13.99
N VAL A 230 9.98 -0.85 12.95
CA VAL A 230 9.04 -1.08 11.85
C VAL A 230 9.50 -2.27 11.02
N GLN A 231 10.81 -2.37 10.71
CA GLN A 231 11.36 -3.52 9.97
C GLN A 231 11.07 -4.84 10.70
N ASN A 232 11.31 -4.90 12.01
CA ASN A 232 11.10 -6.09 12.82
C ASN A 232 9.62 -6.39 13.12
N GLY A 233 8.77 -5.37 13.07
CA GLY A 233 7.35 -5.49 13.42
C GLY A 233 6.42 -5.74 12.23
N GLN A 234 6.89 -5.61 10.98
CA GLN A 234 6.07 -5.88 9.81
C GLN A 234 5.61 -7.33 9.76
N THR A 235 4.31 -7.53 9.45
CA THR A 235 3.76 -8.87 9.27
C THR A 235 3.98 -9.37 7.84
N TYR A 236 3.80 -8.48 6.86
CA TYR A 236 4.05 -8.77 5.45
C TYR A 236 4.83 -7.63 4.81
N VAL A 237 5.74 -8.00 3.90
CA VAL A 237 6.38 -7.04 2.98
C VAL A 237 6.28 -7.59 1.57
N PHE A 238 5.77 -6.77 0.69
CA PHE A 238 5.47 -7.13 -0.68
C PHE A 238 6.30 -6.30 -1.66
N LEU A 239 6.45 -6.84 -2.87
CA LEU A 239 6.98 -6.12 -4.02
C LEU A 239 5.86 -5.87 -5.03
N SER A 240 5.80 -4.67 -5.54
CA SER A 240 5.05 -4.31 -6.74
C SER A 240 5.98 -4.43 -7.94
N TYR A 241 5.51 -5.00 -9.05
CA TYR A 241 6.28 -5.14 -10.27
C TYR A 241 5.43 -5.13 -11.54
N TYR A 242 5.79 -4.29 -12.48
CA TYR A 242 5.14 -4.14 -13.77
C TYR A 242 6.12 -4.41 -14.91
N GLU A 243 6.05 -5.59 -15.54
CA GLU A 243 6.92 -5.93 -16.69
C GLU A 243 6.87 -4.89 -17.82
N PRO A 244 5.69 -4.36 -18.22
CA PRO A 244 5.62 -3.37 -19.28
C PRO A 244 6.38 -2.09 -18.96
N ASP A 245 6.47 -1.71 -17.70
CA ASP A 245 7.23 -0.55 -17.25
C ASP A 245 8.73 -0.80 -17.28
N CYS A 246 9.11 -2.06 -17.24
CA CYS A 246 10.49 -2.56 -17.34
C CYS A 246 10.84 -3.10 -18.72
N ASN A 247 10.32 -2.51 -19.79
CA ASN A 247 10.62 -2.93 -21.17
C ASN A 247 10.32 -4.43 -21.44
N GLY A 248 9.35 -5.02 -20.74
CA GLY A 248 9.01 -6.44 -20.81
C GLY A 248 10.02 -7.37 -20.13
N ILE A 249 10.91 -6.85 -19.29
CA ILE A 249 11.85 -7.68 -18.53
C ILE A 249 11.05 -8.56 -17.56
N ARG A 250 11.30 -9.86 -17.60
CA ARG A 250 10.73 -10.87 -16.70
C ARG A 250 11.85 -11.49 -15.87
N PRO A 251 12.08 -11.03 -14.63
CA PRO A 251 13.12 -11.61 -13.78
C PRO A 251 12.86 -13.09 -13.52
N SER A 252 13.89 -13.92 -13.53
CA SER A 252 13.78 -15.36 -13.29
C SER A 252 13.33 -15.67 -11.84
N ALA A 253 12.81 -16.89 -11.62
CA ALA A 253 12.53 -17.37 -10.27
C ALA A 253 13.76 -17.31 -9.34
N GLY A 254 14.96 -17.57 -9.87
CA GLY A 254 16.22 -17.43 -9.12
C GLY A 254 16.52 -15.99 -8.73
N THR A 255 16.23 -15.03 -9.63
CA THR A 255 16.36 -13.59 -9.34
C THR A 255 15.41 -13.18 -8.21
N TRP A 256 14.13 -13.55 -8.30
CA TRP A 256 13.15 -13.29 -7.26
C TRP A 256 13.53 -13.94 -5.92
N THR A 257 13.95 -15.20 -5.94
CA THR A 257 14.41 -15.91 -4.75
C THR A 257 15.55 -15.16 -4.05
N SER A 258 16.57 -14.75 -4.82
CA SER A 258 17.70 -14.01 -4.27
C SER A 258 17.30 -12.65 -3.72
N TYR A 259 16.37 -11.96 -4.38
CA TYR A 259 15.90 -10.67 -3.94
C TYR A 259 15.07 -10.77 -2.65
N PHE A 260 14.15 -11.74 -2.56
CA PHE A 260 13.41 -12.01 -1.33
C PHE A 260 14.32 -12.44 -0.18
N GLN A 261 15.40 -13.18 -0.43
CA GLN A 261 16.39 -13.50 0.60
C GLN A 261 17.07 -12.24 1.13
N ALA A 262 17.48 -11.33 0.25
CA ALA A 262 18.09 -10.07 0.66
C ALA A 262 17.12 -9.15 1.43
N LEU A 263 15.85 -9.11 1.00
CA LEU A 263 14.82 -8.35 1.67
C LEU A 263 14.47 -8.93 3.07
N HIS A 264 14.47 -10.25 3.21
CA HIS A 264 14.20 -10.93 4.48
C HIS A 264 15.24 -10.63 5.57
N VAL A 265 16.48 -10.31 5.17
CA VAL A 265 17.50 -9.84 6.13
C VAL A 265 17.07 -8.55 6.82
N LEU A 266 16.33 -7.69 6.13
CA LEU A 266 15.83 -6.41 6.67
C LEU A 266 14.51 -6.59 7.42
N TYR A 267 13.69 -7.55 7.02
CA TYR A 267 12.38 -7.84 7.58
C TYR A 267 12.30 -9.29 8.09
N PRO A 268 13.06 -9.63 9.15
CA PRO A 268 13.28 -11.03 9.54
C PRO A 268 12.03 -11.76 10.05
N ASN A 269 11.02 -11.01 10.49
CA ASN A 269 9.77 -11.55 11.00
C ASN A 269 8.62 -11.48 9.98
N ALA A 270 8.84 -10.80 8.85
CA ALA A 270 7.81 -10.64 7.84
C ALA A 270 7.72 -11.83 6.89
N ARG A 271 6.53 -12.08 6.39
CA ARG A 271 6.31 -12.90 5.21
C ARG A 271 6.42 -12.03 3.97
N LEU A 272 7.04 -12.55 2.91
CA LEU A 272 7.38 -11.79 1.72
C LEU A 272 6.63 -12.32 0.50
N GLY A 273 6.32 -11.44 -0.45
CA GLY A 273 5.63 -11.82 -1.68
C GLY A 273 5.43 -10.64 -2.62
N PHE A 274 4.46 -10.78 -3.52
CA PHE A 274 4.06 -9.69 -4.41
C PHE A 274 2.80 -9.01 -3.89
N GLY A 275 2.80 -7.70 -3.79
CA GLY A 275 1.67 -6.86 -3.39
C GLY A 275 0.92 -6.29 -4.58
N GLU A 276 1.57 -6.29 -5.75
CA GLU A 276 0.95 -5.77 -6.96
C GLU A 276 1.66 -6.29 -8.21
N ILE A 277 0.90 -6.90 -9.10
CA ILE A 277 1.31 -7.31 -10.44
C ILE A 277 0.24 -6.86 -11.42
N GLY A 278 0.64 -6.28 -12.54
CA GLY A 278 -0.34 -5.81 -13.52
C GLY A 278 0.27 -5.17 -14.74
N ILE A 279 -0.59 -4.51 -15.48
CA ILE A 279 -0.25 -3.59 -16.57
C ILE A 279 -0.89 -2.23 -16.27
N ARG A 280 -0.31 -1.13 -16.77
CA ARG A 280 -0.73 0.25 -16.38
C ARG A 280 -2.17 0.64 -16.74
N GLN A 281 -2.83 -0.13 -17.57
CA GLN A 281 -4.18 0.14 -18.06
C GLN A 281 -4.99 -1.16 -18.03
N PRO A 282 -6.31 -1.08 -17.92
CA PRO A 282 -7.16 -2.25 -18.10
C PRO A 282 -6.84 -2.99 -19.38
N VAL A 283 -6.93 -4.33 -19.32
CA VAL A 283 -6.54 -5.21 -20.41
C VAL A 283 -7.42 -5.01 -21.65
N THR A 284 -6.78 -4.85 -22.78
CA THR A 284 -7.40 -4.78 -24.11
C THR A 284 -7.15 -6.08 -24.89
N SER A 285 -7.81 -6.22 -26.07
CA SER A 285 -7.49 -7.35 -26.96
C SER A 285 -6.02 -7.39 -27.39
N GLY A 286 -5.36 -6.23 -27.48
CA GLY A 286 -3.94 -6.13 -27.83
C GLY A 286 -2.99 -6.51 -26.69
N THR A 287 -3.42 -6.39 -25.44
CA THR A 287 -2.59 -6.68 -24.25
C THR A 287 -2.98 -7.99 -23.54
N MET A 288 -4.07 -8.66 -23.97
CA MET A 288 -4.57 -9.90 -23.36
C MET A 288 -3.52 -11.00 -23.29
N GLY A 289 -2.73 -11.19 -24.36
CA GLY A 289 -1.66 -12.19 -24.39
C GLY A 289 -0.58 -11.93 -23.37
N THR A 290 -0.17 -10.66 -23.21
CA THR A 290 0.81 -10.23 -22.21
C THR A 290 0.27 -10.46 -20.80
N ALA A 291 -0.94 -9.99 -20.50
CA ALA A 291 -1.58 -10.15 -19.19
C ALA A 291 -1.72 -11.63 -18.81
N THR A 292 -2.23 -12.47 -19.72
CA THR A 292 -2.33 -13.92 -19.51
C THR A 292 -0.97 -14.56 -19.22
N SER A 293 0.06 -14.17 -19.99
CA SER A 293 1.43 -14.67 -19.79
C SER A 293 2.01 -14.25 -18.45
N MET A 294 1.74 -13.03 -17.99
CA MET A 294 2.15 -12.53 -16.68
C MET A 294 1.46 -13.30 -15.55
N ILE A 295 0.13 -13.47 -15.62
CA ILE A 295 -0.61 -14.25 -14.62
C ILE A 295 -0.05 -15.66 -14.52
N ASN A 296 0.10 -16.36 -15.64
CA ASN A 296 0.63 -17.73 -15.66
C ASN A 296 2.05 -17.83 -15.09
N TYR A 297 2.85 -16.79 -15.25
CA TYR A 297 4.20 -16.76 -14.71
C TYR A 297 4.22 -16.47 -13.20
N TYR A 298 3.61 -15.36 -12.78
CA TYR A 298 3.73 -14.92 -11.39
C TYR A 298 2.93 -15.79 -10.43
N TYR A 299 1.70 -16.17 -10.75
CA TYR A 299 0.91 -17.04 -9.88
C TYR A 299 1.41 -18.50 -9.87
N GLY A 300 2.30 -18.87 -10.78
CA GLY A 300 2.97 -20.17 -10.79
C GLY A 300 4.45 -20.11 -10.43
N LEU A 301 4.93 -19.00 -9.87
CA LEU A 301 6.36 -18.77 -9.66
C LEU A 301 6.94 -19.69 -8.57
N PRO A 302 7.92 -20.58 -8.86
CA PRO A 302 8.45 -21.54 -7.91
C PRO A 302 9.49 -20.89 -6.96
N VAL A 303 9.02 -20.07 -6.02
CA VAL A 303 9.84 -19.53 -4.93
C VAL A 303 9.66 -20.37 -3.69
N HIS A 304 10.65 -21.21 -3.37
CA HIS A 304 10.61 -22.15 -2.24
C HIS A 304 11.32 -21.60 -1.01
N LEU A 305 10.81 -20.49 -0.47
CA LEU A 305 11.30 -19.90 0.78
C LEU A 305 10.26 -20.08 1.90
N PRO A 306 10.66 -20.42 3.13
CA PRO A 306 9.71 -20.70 4.22
C PRO A 306 8.83 -19.48 4.58
N TYR A 307 9.31 -18.29 4.31
CA TYR A 307 8.64 -17.02 4.55
C TYR A 307 7.97 -16.44 3.30
N TYR A 308 8.04 -17.10 2.15
CA TYR A 308 7.34 -16.65 0.96
C TYR A 308 5.82 -16.85 1.09
N ALA A 309 5.05 -15.84 0.72
CA ALA A 309 3.61 -15.78 0.89
C ALA A 309 2.81 -15.77 -0.41
N GLY A 310 3.46 -15.74 -1.59
CA GLY A 310 2.75 -15.54 -2.85
C GLY A 310 2.24 -14.10 -2.96
N GLY A 311 0.94 -13.91 -2.90
CA GLY A 311 0.28 -12.60 -2.97
C GLY A 311 -0.20 -12.30 -4.38
N TYR A 312 0.63 -11.64 -5.18
CA TYR A 312 0.49 -11.27 -6.60
C TYR A 312 -0.47 -10.12 -6.86
N PHE A 313 -1.68 -10.07 -6.27
CA PHE A 313 -2.66 -8.99 -6.28
C PHE A 313 -2.75 -8.29 -7.65
N TRP A 314 -3.33 -9.00 -8.65
CA TRP A 314 -3.53 -8.42 -9.99
C TRP A 314 -4.26 -7.08 -9.86
N TRP A 315 -3.61 -6.00 -10.34
CA TRP A 315 -4.20 -4.66 -10.41
C TRP A 315 -5.37 -4.67 -11.41
N TYR A 316 -6.29 -3.84 -11.44
CA TYR A 316 -7.44 -3.81 -12.34
C TYR A 316 -8.26 -5.13 -12.38
N TYR A 317 -8.32 -5.87 -11.25
CA TYR A 317 -9.03 -7.15 -11.23
C TYR A 317 -10.52 -6.98 -11.57
N ASP A 318 -11.18 -5.95 -11.09
CA ASP A 318 -12.60 -5.72 -11.31
C ASP A 318 -12.90 -5.31 -12.76
N GLU A 319 -12.02 -4.56 -13.45
CA GLU A 319 -12.20 -4.27 -14.88
C GLU A 319 -11.82 -5.43 -15.78
N ASP A 320 -10.75 -6.12 -15.46
CA ASP A 320 -10.15 -7.15 -16.31
C ASP A 320 -10.83 -8.50 -16.20
N CYS A 321 -11.33 -8.84 -15.00
CA CYS A 321 -11.82 -10.17 -14.67
C CYS A 321 -13.35 -10.24 -14.44
N LEU A 322 -14.07 -9.11 -14.41
CA LEU A 322 -15.51 -9.11 -14.16
C LEU A 322 -16.34 -8.66 -15.37
N PRO A 323 -17.51 -9.27 -15.57
CA PRO A 323 -18.06 -10.43 -14.86
C PRO A 323 -17.29 -11.71 -15.18
N TYR A 324 -16.97 -12.49 -14.15
CA TYR A 324 -16.04 -13.63 -14.21
C TYR A 324 -16.41 -14.70 -15.26
N ALA A 325 -17.69 -14.92 -15.51
CA ALA A 325 -18.16 -15.94 -16.44
C ALA A 325 -17.79 -15.65 -17.92
N THR A 326 -17.50 -14.42 -18.27
CA THR A 326 -17.26 -13.98 -19.65
C THR A 326 -15.86 -13.42 -19.90
N LYS A 327 -15.05 -13.24 -18.85
CA LYS A 327 -13.73 -12.65 -18.97
C LYS A 327 -12.64 -13.71 -19.10
N PRO A 328 -11.89 -13.73 -20.21
CA PRO A 328 -10.80 -14.71 -20.42
C PRO A 328 -9.70 -14.59 -19.37
N LEU A 329 -9.40 -13.37 -18.90
CA LEU A 329 -8.34 -13.15 -17.92
C LEU A 329 -8.69 -13.76 -16.56
N TRP A 330 -9.96 -13.76 -16.17
CA TRP A 330 -10.41 -14.46 -14.97
C TRP A 330 -10.13 -15.97 -15.04
N GLN A 331 -10.30 -16.57 -16.21
CA GLN A 331 -9.99 -18.00 -16.39
C GLN A 331 -8.48 -18.27 -16.24
N ALA A 332 -7.64 -17.36 -16.74
CA ALA A 332 -6.19 -17.46 -16.55
C ALA A 332 -5.81 -17.30 -15.07
N LEU A 333 -6.41 -16.35 -14.36
CA LEU A 333 -6.18 -16.14 -12.94
C LEU A 333 -6.62 -17.35 -12.12
N ARG A 334 -7.78 -17.91 -12.39
CA ARG A 334 -8.28 -19.14 -11.77
C ARG A 334 -7.31 -20.30 -11.96
N ALA A 335 -6.82 -20.50 -13.18
CA ALA A 335 -5.81 -21.53 -13.47
C ALA A 335 -4.50 -21.29 -12.73
N GLY A 336 -4.08 -20.03 -12.59
CA GLY A 336 -2.92 -19.64 -11.77
C GLY A 336 -3.09 -20.03 -10.30
N PHE A 337 -4.26 -19.78 -9.72
CA PHE A 337 -4.58 -20.20 -8.35
C PHE A 337 -4.52 -21.73 -8.18
N GLU A 338 -5.05 -22.49 -9.15
CA GLU A 338 -5.00 -23.95 -9.15
C GLU A 338 -3.56 -24.48 -9.24
N ALA A 339 -2.73 -23.87 -10.11
CA ALA A 339 -1.31 -24.22 -10.27
C ALA A 339 -0.51 -23.96 -9.00
N GLU A 340 -0.66 -22.78 -8.39
CA GLU A 340 0.00 -22.42 -7.14
C GLU A 340 -0.41 -23.37 -6.01
N ALA A 341 -1.69 -23.67 -5.88
CA ALA A 341 -2.18 -24.62 -4.86
C ALA A 341 -1.62 -26.04 -5.06
N ALA A 342 -1.37 -26.45 -6.31
CA ALA A 342 -0.75 -27.75 -6.62
C ALA A 342 0.75 -27.76 -6.27
N SER A 343 1.46 -26.66 -6.45
CA SER A 343 2.90 -26.54 -6.16
C SER A 343 3.22 -26.55 -4.67
N GLN A 344 2.22 -26.30 -3.81
CA GLN A 344 2.36 -26.24 -2.35
C GLN A 344 2.09 -27.60 -1.66
N ARG A 345 1.66 -28.62 -2.40
CA ARG A 345 1.41 -29.99 -1.90
C ARG A 345 2.66 -30.83 -2.00
#